data_bab3dd02cb6e2fe4508465f30e8f2b74
#
_entry.id   bab3dd02cb6e2fe4508465f30e8f2b74
#
_cell.length_a   1.000
_cell.length_b   1.000
_cell.length_c   1.000
_cell.angle_alpha   90.00
_cell.angle_beta   90.00
_cell.angle_gamma   90.00
#
_symmetry.space_group_name_H-M   'P 1'
#
loop_
_entity.id
_entity.type
_entity.pdbx_description
1 polymer ?
#
loop_
_entity_poly.entity_id
_entity_poly.type
_entity_poly.pdbx_seq_one_letter_code
_entity_poly.pdbx_strand_id
1 'polypeptide(L)'
;MHLLVPFASDASEACRHVLRDLALPNLARVLALLSPADRDEGEPSSFTPPHERALAAAWHWQGGDGRWPWAARAAANDTIAVGDRAWALVTPAHWQLGRDHVLMTDPAHLSLTDTESSALFEAVRGLFESEGFKAAFGSASRWYIARDDLEGLRTASLDRVIGRGVDSWLGNEASAIGRLVRRLQSEVQLVLHTHPINEERE
;
A
#
# COMPACT_ATOMS: atom_id res chain seq x y z
N MET A 1 -2.42 8.83 -25.33
CA MET A 1 -1.36 8.96 -24.30
C MET A 1 -2.04 9.47 -23.04
N HIS A 2 -1.84 8.82 -21.90
CA HIS A 2 -2.33 9.27 -20.59
C HIS A 2 -1.14 9.80 -19.78
N LEU A 3 -1.31 10.94 -19.14
CA LEU A 3 -0.39 11.46 -18.13
C LEU A 3 -1.11 11.46 -16.78
N LEU A 4 -0.61 10.67 -15.84
CA LEU A 4 -1.10 10.61 -14.48
C LEU A 4 -0.09 11.28 -13.56
N VAL A 5 -0.53 12.24 -12.76
CA VAL A 5 0.32 12.97 -11.80
C VAL A 5 -0.27 12.80 -10.40
N PRO A 6 0.09 11.70 -9.70
CA PRO A 6 -0.36 11.49 -8.34
C PRO A 6 0.17 12.59 -7.42
N PHE A 7 -0.55 12.90 -6.34
CA PHE A 7 -0.14 13.86 -5.31
C PHE A 7 0.15 15.27 -5.83
N ALA A 8 -0.39 15.65 -6.99
CA ALA A 8 -0.23 17.00 -7.53
C ALA A 8 -0.92 18.09 -6.68
N SER A 9 -1.86 17.69 -5.81
CA SER A 9 -2.50 18.58 -4.85
C SER A 9 -3.02 17.80 -3.64
N ASP A 10 -3.19 18.51 -2.53
CA ASP A 10 -3.80 17.99 -1.30
C ASP A 10 -4.79 19.04 -0.75
N ALA A 11 -5.76 18.60 0.02
CA ALA A 11 -6.73 19.47 0.68
C ALA A 11 -6.17 20.22 1.90
N SER A 12 -4.94 19.94 2.33
CA SER A 12 -4.31 20.62 3.47
C SER A 12 -4.11 22.11 3.21
N GLU A 13 -4.15 22.91 4.28
CA GLU A 13 -3.93 24.34 4.19
C GLU A 13 -2.51 24.67 3.70
N ALA A 14 -1.52 23.90 4.13
CA ALA A 14 -0.13 24.04 3.70
C ALA A 14 0.01 23.86 2.17
N CYS A 15 -0.58 22.81 1.62
CA CYS A 15 -0.57 22.57 0.18
C CYS A 15 -1.28 23.68 -0.58
N ARG A 16 -2.45 24.14 -0.12
CA ARG A 16 -3.17 25.26 -0.73
C ARG A 16 -2.37 26.56 -0.70
N HIS A 17 -1.60 26.80 0.36
CA HIS A 17 -0.73 27.97 0.45
C HIS A 17 0.39 27.91 -0.59
N VAL A 18 1.09 26.80 -0.69
CA VAL A 18 2.16 26.59 -1.69
C VAL A 18 1.63 26.71 -3.12
N LEU A 19 0.46 26.12 -3.41
CA LEU A 19 -0.13 26.16 -4.75
C LEU A 19 -0.52 27.57 -5.22
N ARG A 20 -0.82 28.51 -4.30
CA ARG A 20 -1.14 29.90 -4.69
C ARG A 20 0.05 30.63 -5.31
N ASP A 21 1.25 30.36 -4.81
CA ASP A 21 2.46 31.06 -5.19
C ASP A 21 3.26 30.30 -6.27
N LEU A 22 2.78 29.11 -6.64
CA LEU A 22 3.44 28.23 -7.60
C LEU A 22 3.16 28.66 -9.05
N ALA A 23 4.16 29.18 -9.74
CA ALA A 23 4.07 29.58 -11.14
C ALA A 23 4.41 28.40 -12.06
N LEU A 24 3.40 27.83 -12.73
CA LEU A 24 3.54 26.73 -13.69
C LEU A 24 3.01 27.14 -15.09
N PRO A 25 3.70 28.08 -15.80
CA PRO A 25 3.16 28.67 -17.02
C PRO A 25 2.91 27.65 -18.15
N ASN A 26 3.75 26.62 -18.26
CA ASN A 26 3.57 25.58 -19.27
C ASN A 26 2.36 24.69 -18.95
N LEU A 27 2.19 24.31 -17.70
CA LEU A 27 1.02 23.55 -17.25
C LEU A 27 -0.26 24.37 -17.46
N ALA A 28 -0.27 25.63 -17.06
CA ALA A 28 -1.39 26.54 -17.28
C ALA A 28 -1.78 26.65 -18.74
N ARG A 29 -0.80 26.75 -19.66
CA ARG A 29 -1.07 26.77 -21.13
C ARG A 29 -1.67 25.46 -21.62
N VAL A 30 -1.20 24.31 -21.13
CA VAL A 30 -1.78 23.00 -21.49
C VAL A 30 -3.22 22.91 -20.97
N LEU A 31 -3.44 23.21 -19.69
CA LEU A 31 -4.77 23.15 -19.08
C LEU A 31 -5.78 24.09 -19.74
N ALA A 32 -5.35 25.27 -20.22
CA ALA A 32 -6.21 26.20 -20.95
C ALA A 32 -6.71 25.65 -22.31
N LEU A 33 -6.06 24.62 -22.84
CA LEU A 33 -6.47 23.95 -24.09
C LEU A 33 -7.28 22.68 -23.86
N LEU A 34 -7.48 22.27 -22.60
CA LEU A 34 -8.19 21.06 -22.22
C LEU A 34 -9.54 21.40 -21.60
N SER A 35 -10.51 20.50 -21.79
CA SER A 35 -11.78 20.54 -21.09
C SER A 35 -11.85 19.42 -20.06
N PRO A 36 -12.37 19.68 -18.84
CA PRO A 36 -12.61 18.61 -17.88
C PRO A 36 -13.54 17.54 -18.49
N ALA A 37 -13.10 16.30 -18.48
CA ALA A 37 -13.89 15.17 -18.98
C ALA A 37 -14.64 14.47 -17.84
N ASP A 38 -13.98 14.32 -16.68
CA ASP A 38 -14.52 13.68 -15.50
C ASP A 38 -13.83 14.20 -14.25
N ARG A 39 -14.47 14.05 -13.09
CA ARG A 39 -13.96 14.46 -11.79
C ARG A 39 -14.23 13.37 -10.74
N ASP A 40 -13.18 12.71 -10.29
CA ASP A 40 -13.23 11.76 -9.19
C ASP A 40 -12.48 12.35 -7.97
N GLU A 41 -13.22 12.91 -7.02
CA GLU A 41 -12.66 13.43 -5.77
C GLU A 41 -12.36 12.31 -4.76
N GLY A 42 -12.99 11.16 -4.93
CA GLY A 42 -12.95 10.03 -4.01
C GLY A 42 -13.61 10.31 -2.67
N GLU A 43 -13.91 9.24 -1.97
CA GLU A 43 -14.38 9.31 -0.59
C GLU A 43 -13.19 9.22 0.37
N PRO A 44 -13.14 10.01 1.47
CA PRO A 44 -12.06 9.93 2.46
C PRO A 44 -11.85 8.54 3.05
N SER A 45 -12.91 7.74 3.12
CA SER A 45 -12.92 6.37 3.64
C SER A 45 -12.71 5.29 2.56
N SER A 46 -12.55 5.66 1.27
CA SER A 46 -12.28 4.67 0.23
C SER A 46 -10.88 4.07 0.40
N PHE A 47 -10.77 2.77 0.18
CA PHE A 47 -9.51 2.03 0.28
C PHE A 47 -8.56 2.34 -0.88
N THR A 48 -9.12 2.66 -2.05
CA THR A 48 -8.38 2.95 -3.27
C THR A 48 -8.38 4.46 -3.54
N PRO A 49 -7.22 5.11 -3.67
CA PRO A 49 -7.15 6.54 -4.02
C PRO A 49 -7.56 6.81 -5.47
N PRO A 50 -7.97 8.05 -5.80
CA PRO A 50 -8.42 8.41 -7.15
C PRO A 50 -7.41 8.10 -8.26
N HIS A 51 -6.12 8.31 -8.02
CA HIS A 51 -5.09 8.05 -9.02
C HIS A 51 -4.93 6.55 -9.36
N GLU A 52 -5.11 5.66 -8.39
CA GLU A 52 -5.12 4.22 -8.65
C GLU A 52 -6.36 3.81 -9.46
N ARG A 53 -7.54 4.38 -9.15
CA ARG A 53 -8.75 4.14 -9.94
C ARG A 53 -8.59 4.62 -11.38
N ALA A 54 -8.00 5.81 -11.57
CA ALA A 54 -7.72 6.35 -12.89
C ALA A 54 -6.73 5.46 -13.67
N LEU A 55 -5.70 4.94 -13.01
CA LEU A 55 -4.74 4.02 -13.62
C LEU A 55 -5.39 2.68 -13.99
N ALA A 56 -6.18 2.11 -13.10
CA ALA A 56 -6.92 0.88 -13.36
C ALA A 56 -7.90 1.05 -14.54
N ALA A 57 -8.60 2.18 -14.61
CA ALA A 57 -9.48 2.51 -15.74
C ALA A 57 -8.69 2.63 -17.05
N ALA A 58 -7.51 3.27 -17.04
CA ALA A 58 -6.65 3.37 -18.23
C ALA A 58 -6.14 2.01 -18.73
N TRP A 59 -6.05 1.02 -17.86
CA TRP A 59 -5.68 -0.38 -18.19
C TRP A 59 -6.90 -1.27 -18.43
N HIS A 60 -8.11 -0.72 -18.42
CA HIS A 60 -9.36 -1.46 -18.56
C HIS A 60 -9.53 -2.60 -17.55
N TRP A 61 -8.95 -2.46 -16.36
CA TRP A 61 -9.12 -3.42 -15.31
C TRP A 61 -10.53 -3.40 -14.75
N GLN A 62 -10.99 -4.55 -14.30
CA GLN A 62 -12.23 -4.70 -13.54
C GLN A 62 -11.88 -4.96 -12.08
N GLY A 63 -12.52 -4.27 -11.17
CA GLY A 63 -12.27 -4.42 -9.73
C GLY A 63 -13.15 -3.49 -8.92
N GLY A 64 -13.05 -3.61 -7.60
CA GLY A 64 -13.76 -2.79 -6.64
C GLY A 64 -12.82 -2.09 -5.68
N ASP A 65 -13.36 -1.20 -4.87
CA ASP A 65 -12.60 -0.47 -3.86
C ASP A 65 -11.83 -1.43 -2.94
N GLY A 66 -10.50 -1.28 -2.88
CA GLY A 66 -9.60 -2.13 -2.11
C GLY A 66 -9.36 -3.54 -2.66
N ARG A 67 -9.75 -3.83 -3.91
CA ARG A 67 -9.65 -5.17 -4.53
C ARG A 67 -9.00 -5.16 -5.92
N TRP A 68 -8.11 -4.23 -6.16
CA TRP A 68 -7.39 -4.17 -7.42
C TRP A 68 -6.16 -5.09 -7.42
N PRO A 69 -5.79 -5.71 -8.56
CA PRO A 69 -4.70 -6.68 -8.62
C PRO A 69 -3.31 -6.04 -8.63
N TRP A 70 -3.09 -4.98 -7.84
CA TRP A 70 -1.81 -4.26 -7.76
C TRP A 70 -0.68 -5.17 -7.31
N ALA A 71 -0.93 -6.02 -6.30
CA ALA A 71 0.07 -6.92 -5.78
C ALA A 71 0.51 -7.96 -6.82
N ALA A 72 -0.42 -8.55 -7.56
CA ALA A 72 -0.09 -9.48 -8.66
C ALA A 72 0.72 -8.79 -9.76
N ARG A 73 0.33 -7.56 -10.12
CA ARG A 73 1.07 -6.76 -11.10
C ARG A 73 2.49 -6.44 -10.64
N ALA A 74 2.64 -6.01 -9.38
CA ALA A 74 3.95 -5.72 -8.81
C ALA A 74 4.82 -6.98 -8.73
N ALA A 75 4.27 -8.12 -8.29
CA ALA A 75 4.97 -9.39 -8.23
C ALA A 75 5.45 -9.84 -9.63
N ALA A 76 4.63 -9.67 -10.66
CA ALA A 76 5.02 -9.96 -12.03
C ALA A 76 6.18 -9.05 -12.52
N ASN A 77 6.18 -7.77 -12.13
CA ASN A 77 7.28 -6.86 -12.44
C ASN A 77 8.59 -7.25 -11.71
N ASP A 78 8.47 -7.81 -10.51
CA ASP A 78 9.59 -8.37 -9.75
C ASP A 78 9.95 -9.81 -10.19
N THR A 79 9.49 -10.24 -11.37
CA THR A 79 9.76 -11.56 -11.99
C THR A 79 9.27 -12.77 -11.18
N ILE A 80 8.30 -12.55 -10.29
CA ILE A 80 7.67 -13.62 -9.50
C ILE A 80 6.55 -14.24 -10.33
N ALA A 81 6.53 -15.58 -10.41
CA ALA A 81 5.47 -16.31 -11.12
C ALA A 81 4.15 -16.23 -10.32
N VAL A 82 3.21 -15.45 -10.83
CA VAL A 82 1.96 -15.13 -10.10
C VAL A 82 0.90 -16.23 -10.23
N GLY A 83 0.76 -16.90 -11.39
CA GLY A 83 -0.33 -17.85 -11.62
C GLY A 83 -1.71 -17.21 -11.48
N ASP A 84 -2.72 -18.03 -11.10
CA ASP A 84 -4.13 -17.61 -11.00
C ASP A 84 -4.57 -17.26 -9.58
N ARG A 85 -3.66 -17.27 -8.60
CA ARG A 85 -3.98 -16.97 -7.19
C ARG A 85 -4.17 -15.48 -6.95
N ALA A 86 -4.94 -15.16 -5.93
CA ALA A 86 -5.01 -13.80 -5.40
C ALA A 86 -3.73 -13.48 -4.61
N TRP A 87 -3.21 -12.28 -4.83
CA TRP A 87 -1.96 -11.79 -4.23
C TRP A 87 -2.21 -10.58 -3.34
N ALA A 88 -1.45 -10.48 -2.28
CA ALA A 88 -1.35 -9.28 -1.46
C ALA A 88 0.10 -8.81 -1.34
N LEU A 89 0.28 -7.49 -1.30
CA LEU A 89 1.56 -6.85 -1.02
C LEU A 89 1.69 -6.69 0.50
N VAL A 90 2.81 -7.10 1.04
CA VAL A 90 3.23 -6.91 2.43
C VAL A 90 4.40 -5.96 2.44
N THR A 91 4.24 -4.80 3.07
CA THR A 91 5.28 -3.79 3.13
C THR A 91 5.73 -3.61 4.58
N PRO A 92 7.01 -3.79 4.89
CA PRO A 92 7.56 -3.42 6.19
C PRO A 92 7.30 -1.94 6.47
N ALA A 93 6.72 -1.64 7.62
CA ALA A 93 6.41 -0.28 8.02
C ALA A 93 6.58 -0.12 9.53
N HIS A 94 6.93 1.09 9.98
CA HIS A 94 6.94 1.42 11.39
C HIS A 94 5.57 1.94 11.80
N TRP A 95 5.04 1.40 12.90
CA TRP A 95 3.83 1.87 13.54
C TRP A 95 4.19 2.64 14.80
N GLN A 96 3.88 3.92 14.80
CA GLN A 96 4.14 4.81 15.91
C GLN A 96 2.92 4.90 16.83
N LEU A 97 3.13 4.61 18.11
CA LEU A 97 2.08 4.78 19.12
C LEU A 97 1.84 6.27 19.40
N GLY A 98 0.64 6.74 19.09
CA GLY A 98 0.13 8.02 19.52
C GLY A 98 -0.62 7.90 20.85
N ARG A 99 -1.31 8.98 21.28
CA ARG A 99 -2.11 8.96 22.52
C ARG A 99 -3.31 8.03 22.42
N ASP A 100 -4.05 8.11 21.33
CA ASP A 100 -5.36 7.44 21.17
C ASP A 100 -5.41 6.57 19.90
N HIS A 101 -4.33 6.53 19.12
CA HIS A 101 -4.31 5.79 17.86
C HIS A 101 -2.88 5.40 17.48
N VAL A 102 -2.76 4.39 16.64
CA VAL A 102 -1.50 3.96 16.03
C VAL A 102 -1.40 4.59 14.65
N LEU A 103 -0.31 5.29 14.37
CA LEU A 103 0.00 5.89 13.09
C LEU A 103 0.97 5.02 12.31
N MET A 104 0.77 4.87 11.02
CA MET A 104 1.78 4.29 10.14
C MET A 104 2.68 5.39 9.59
N THR A 105 3.98 5.28 9.81
CA THR A 105 4.96 6.16 9.17
C THR A 105 5.20 5.73 7.73
N ASP A 106 5.73 6.64 6.91
CA ASP A 106 6.09 6.29 5.53
C ASP A 106 7.15 5.16 5.55
N PRO A 107 6.88 4.01 4.91
CA PRO A 107 7.85 2.91 4.82
C PRO A 107 9.21 3.31 4.25
N ALA A 108 9.26 4.34 3.41
CA ALA A 108 10.52 4.86 2.87
C ALA A 108 11.46 5.38 3.96
N HIS A 109 10.94 5.85 5.09
CA HIS A 109 11.76 6.31 6.21
C HIS A 109 12.51 5.19 6.93
N LEU A 110 12.09 3.94 6.76
CA LEU A 110 12.84 2.79 7.30
C LEU A 110 14.22 2.66 6.66
N SER A 111 14.37 3.09 5.40
CA SER A 111 15.65 2.99 4.67
C SER A 111 16.27 1.59 4.75
N LEU A 112 15.43 0.55 4.69
CA LEU A 112 15.89 -0.85 4.70
C LEU A 112 16.69 -1.15 3.44
N THR A 113 17.82 -1.81 3.60
CA THR A 113 18.52 -2.43 2.47
C THR A 113 17.85 -3.74 2.06
N ASP A 114 18.08 -4.20 0.82
CA ASP A 114 17.54 -5.49 0.37
C ASP A 114 18.07 -6.66 1.23
N THR A 115 19.29 -6.56 1.72
CA THR A 115 19.89 -7.59 2.60
C THR A 115 19.18 -7.67 3.95
N GLU A 116 18.98 -6.54 4.63
CA GLU A 116 18.25 -6.48 5.90
C GLU A 116 16.81 -6.95 5.73
N SER A 117 16.12 -6.42 4.71
CA SER A 117 14.73 -6.77 4.45
C SER A 117 14.55 -8.23 4.08
N SER A 118 15.48 -8.82 3.32
CA SER A 118 15.47 -10.26 3.01
C SER A 118 15.63 -11.11 4.26
N ALA A 119 16.53 -10.73 5.18
CA ALA A 119 16.69 -11.43 6.45
C ALA A 119 15.43 -11.35 7.33
N LEU A 120 14.81 -10.18 7.41
CA LEU A 120 13.52 -9.96 8.11
C LEU A 120 12.40 -10.79 7.48
N PHE A 121 12.33 -10.83 6.14
CA PHE A 121 11.37 -11.65 5.42
C PHE A 121 11.53 -13.15 5.72
N GLU A 122 12.77 -13.67 5.70
CA GLU A 122 13.02 -15.06 6.01
C GLU A 122 12.63 -15.43 7.45
N ALA A 123 12.80 -14.51 8.40
CA ALA A 123 12.38 -14.72 9.79
C ALA A 123 10.87 -14.88 9.95
N VAL A 124 10.05 -14.28 9.08
CA VAL A 124 8.58 -14.33 9.14
C VAL A 124 7.93 -15.21 8.08
N ARG A 125 8.69 -15.68 7.07
CA ARG A 125 8.18 -16.50 5.97
C ARG A 125 7.39 -17.71 6.48
N GLY A 126 7.91 -18.43 7.45
CA GLY A 126 7.29 -19.63 8.01
C GLY A 126 5.90 -19.37 8.60
N LEU A 127 5.63 -18.17 9.12
CA LEU A 127 4.31 -17.80 9.63
C LEU A 127 3.27 -17.80 8.51
N PHE A 128 3.61 -17.25 7.34
CA PHE A 128 2.73 -17.24 6.19
C PHE A 128 2.54 -18.64 5.61
N GLU A 129 3.64 -19.39 5.42
CA GLU A 129 3.62 -20.73 4.81
C GLU A 129 2.85 -21.74 5.66
N SER A 130 2.93 -21.66 6.99
CA SER A 130 2.17 -22.53 7.90
C SER A 130 0.65 -22.36 7.78
N GLU A 131 0.20 -21.19 7.33
CA GLU A 131 -1.21 -20.88 7.08
C GLU A 131 -1.60 -21.10 5.59
N GLY A 132 -0.73 -21.73 4.81
CA GLY A 132 -1.00 -22.11 3.41
C GLY A 132 -0.82 -20.97 2.40
N PHE A 133 -0.20 -19.87 2.78
CA PHE A 133 0.19 -18.83 1.83
C PHE A 133 1.46 -19.25 1.08
N LYS A 134 1.51 -18.90 -0.20
CA LYS A 134 2.80 -18.76 -0.90
C LYS A 134 3.39 -17.43 -0.47
N ALA A 135 4.65 -17.39 -0.07
CA ALA A 135 5.36 -16.17 0.28
C ALA A 135 6.55 -15.97 -0.68
N ALA A 136 6.81 -14.71 -1.08
CA ALA A 136 7.90 -14.37 -1.97
C ALA A 136 8.49 -13.00 -1.63
N PHE A 137 9.81 -12.88 -1.69
CA PHE A 137 10.54 -11.64 -1.56
C PHE A 137 10.68 -10.95 -2.92
N GLY A 138 10.40 -9.66 -3.01
CA GLY A 138 10.58 -8.87 -4.21
C GLY A 138 11.67 -7.81 -4.05
N SER A 139 11.62 -7.02 -2.99
CA SER A 139 12.62 -5.99 -2.66
C SER A 139 12.50 -5.57 -1.19
N ALA A 140 13.32 -4.61 -0.77
CA ALA A 140 13.33 -4.09 0.59
C ALA A 140 11.95 -3.65 1.10
N SER A 141 11.09 -3.12 0.25
CA SER A 141 9.76 -2.63 0.61
C SER A 141 8.60 -3.48 0.05
N ARG A 142 8.90 -4.58 -0.65
CA ARG A 142 7.88 -5.39 -1.33
C ARG A 142 8.07 -6.86 -1.03
N TRP A 143 7.27 -7.37 -0.12
CA TRP A 143 7.06 -8.79 0.11
C TRP A 143 5.69 -9.17 -0.43
N TYR A 144 5.51 -10.40 -0.81
CA TYR A 144 4.28 -10.86 -1.43
C TYR A 144 3.78 -12.12 -0.77
N ILE A 145 2.47 -12.20 -0.58
CA ILE A 145 1.79 -13.42 -0.17
C ILE A 145 0.67 -13.73 -1.15
N ALA A 146 0.41 -15.01 -1.40
CA ALA A 146 -0.66 -15.44 -2.27
C ALA A 146 -1.44 -16.60 -1.69
N ARG A 147 -2.77 -16.50 -1.78
CA ARG A 147 -3.73 -17.53 -1.38
C ARG A 147 -5.07 -17.21 -2.02
N ASP A 148 -5.85 -18.22 -2.40
CA ASP A 148 -7.05 -18.02 -3.22
C ASP A 148 -8.13 -17.18 -2.51
N ASP A 149 -8.30 -17.33 -1.20
CA ASP A 149 -9.31 -16.60 -0.43
C ASP A 149 -8.95 -15.12 -0.15
N LEU A 150 -7.73 -14.68 -0.49
CA LEU A 150 -7.38 -13.25 -0.50
C LEU A 150 -8.24 -12.43 -1.46
N GLU A 151 -8.85 -13.05 -2.48
CA GLU A 151 -9.78 -12.37 -3.38
C GLU A 151 -10.93 -11.68 -2.64
N GLY A 152 -11.38 -12.28 -1.53
CA GLY A 152 -12.43 -11.71 -0.68
C GLY A 152 -11.99 -10.56 0.23
N LEU A 153 -10.69 -10.33 0.38
CA LEU A 153 -10.15 -9.33 1.29
C LEU A 153 -10.08 -7.95 0.63
N ARG A 154 -10.57 -6.92 1.32
CA ARG A 154 -10.35 -5.53 0.94
C ARG A 154 -9.14 -4.99 1.70
N THR A 155 -8.21 -4.38 0.98
CA THR A 155 -7.02 -3.76 1.56
C THR A 155 -6.88 -2.32 1.10
N ALA A 156 -6.43 -1.46 2.01
CA ALA A 156 -6.16 -0.06 1.67
C ALA A 156 -4.81 0.07 0.95
N SER A 157 -4.75 0.96 -0.01
CA SER A 157 -3.47 1.46 -0.53
C SER A 157 -2.68 2.13 0.60
N LEU A 158 -1.36 2.00 0.59
CA LEU A 158 -0.47 2.67 1.55
C LEU A 158 -0.69 4.18 1.58
N ASP A 159 -0.97 4.79 0.42
CA ASP A 159 -1.27 6.23 0.30
C ASP A 159 -2.47 6.69 1.13
N ARG A 160 -3.34 5.74 1.50
CA ARG A 160 -4.48 6.02 2.39
C ARG A 160 -4.11 5.93 3.86
N VAL A 161 -3.06 5.20 4.20
CA VAL A 161 -2.73 4.84 5.58
C VAL A 161 -1.56 5.65 6.11
N ILE A 162 -0.57 5.99 5.27
CA ILE A 162 0.61 6.77 5.66
C ILE A 162 0.19 8.08 6.36
N GLY A 163 0.72 8.30 7.56
CA GLY A 163 0.44 9.48 8.38
C GLY A 163 -0.96 9.51 9.01
N ARG A 164 -1.71 8.41 8.96
CA ARG A 164 -3.07 8.29 9.51
C ARG A 164 -3.17 7.13 10.50
N GLY A 165 -4.24 7.14 11.30
CA GLY A 165 -4.57 6.03 12.18
C GLY A 165 -4.86 4.75 11.39
N VAL A 166 -4.19 3.65 11.76
CA VAL A 166 -4.27 2.38 11.03
C VAL A 166 -5.60 1.66 11.22
N ASP A 167 -6.31 1.88 12.32
CA ASP A 167 -7.50 1.13 12.73
C ASP A 167 -8.60 1.07 11.66
N SER A 168 -8.84 2.19 10.97
CA SER A 168 -9.85 2.29 9.92
C SER A 168 -9.52 1.49 8.66
N TRP A 169 -8.26 1.08 8.49
CA TRP A 169 -7.73 0.48 7.28
C TRP A 169 -7.36 -1.01 7.43
N LEU A 170 -7.43 -1.52 8.65
CA LEU A 170 -6.99 -2.88 8.98
C LEU A 170 -7.95 -3.99 8.54
N GLY A 171 -8.82 -3.73 7.58
CA GLY A 171 -9.65 -4.74 6.95
C GLY A 171 -10.87 -5.19 7.78
N ASN A 172 -11.70 -6.02 7.17
CA ASN A 172 -12.93 -6.49 7.77
C ASN A 172 -12.70 -7.76 8.62
N GLU A 173 -12.67 -7.62 9.92
CA GLU A 173 -12.60 -8.75 10.88
C GLU A 173 -13.81 -9.70 10.82
N ALA A 174 -14.89 -9.33 10.13
CA ALA A 174 -16.04 -10.20 9.96
C ALA A 174 -15.73 -11.43 9.09
N SER A 175 -14.77 -11.35 8.17
CA SER A 175 -14.39 -12.49 7.34
C SER A 175 -13.33 -13.38 8.00
N ALA A 176 -13.30 -14.68 7.65
CA ALA A 176 -12.30 -15.61 8.16
C ALA A 176 -10.87 -15.18 7.71
N ILE A 177 -10.71 -14.80 6.44
CA ILE A 177 -9.43 -14.34 5.92
C ILE A 177 -9.00 -13.01 6.56
N GLY A 178 -9.92 -12.08 6.84
CA GLY A 178 -9.61 -10.84 7.55
C GLY A 178 -9.06 -11.10 8.95
N ARG A 179 -9.69 -11.98 9.72
CA ARG A 179 -9.19 -12.38 11.05
C ARG A 179 -7.83 -13.07 10.98
N LEU A 180 -7.62 -13.94 9.99
CA LEU A 180 -6.33 -14.61 9.79
C LEU A 180 -5.22 -13.60 9.49
N VAL A 181 -5.45 -12.67 8.57
CA VAL A 181 -4.47 -11.64 8.22
C VAL A 181 -4.16 -10.76 9.43
N ARG A 182 -5.15 -10.37 10.22
CA ARG A 182 -4.94 -9.60 11.47
C ARG A 182 -4.07 -10.35 12.48
N ARG A 183 -4.33 -11.63 12.67
CA ARG A 183 -3.51 -12.47 13.54
C ARG A 183 -2.07 -12.53 13.05
N LEU A 184 -1.87 -12.82 11.75
CA LEU A 184 -0.55 -12.85 11.14
C LEU A 184 0.19 -11.51 11.25
N GLN A 185 -0.50 -10.38 11.08
CA GLN A 185 0.11 -9.06 11.29
C GLN A 185 0.67 -8.93 12.72
N SER A 186 -0.07 -9.38 13.74
CA SER A 186 0.38 -9.33 15.14
C SER A 186 1.55 -10.28 15.39
N GLU A 187 1.53 -11.49 14.83
CA GLU A 187 2.62 -12.47 14.96
C GLU A 187 3.89 -11.98 14.25
N VAL A 188 3.77 -11.44 13.03
CA VAL A 188 4.88 -10.82 12.30
C VAL A 188 5.46 -9.65 13.08
N GLN A 189 4.61 -8.78 13.62
CA GLN A 189 5.07 -7.64 14.44
C GLN A 189 5.89 -8.10 15.64
N LEU A 190 5.45 -9.16 16.33
CA LEU A 190 6.18 -9.70 17.47
C LEU A 190 7.55 -10.22 17.08
N VAL A 191 7.65 -10.99 15.99
CA VAL A 191 8.93 -11.52 15.49
C VAL A 191 9.86 -10.40 15.06
N LEU A 192 9.35 -9.41 14.32
CA LEU A 192 10.16 -8.30 13.82
C LEU A 192 10.63 -7.38 14.95
N HIS A 193 9.81 -7.14 15.97
CA HIS A 193 10.16 -6.29 17.11
C HIS A 193 11.38 -6.81 17.89
N THR A 194 11.52 -8.13 17.99
CA THR A 194 12.63 -8.76 18.71
C THR A 194 13.79 -9.22 17.79
N HIS A 195 13.75 -8.83 16.53
CA HIS A 195 14.77 -9.25 15.57
C HIS A 195 16.05 -8.42 15.73
N PRO A 196 17.25 -9.02 15.74
CA PRO A 196 18.52 -8.30 15.95
C PRO A 196 18.73 -7.09 15.03
N ILE A 197 18.32 -7.20 13.76
CA ILE A 197 18.39 -6.06 12.82
C ILE A 197 17.62 -4.84 13.34
N ASN A 198 16.48 -5.02 13.98
CA ASN A 198 15.71 -3.89 14.54
C ASN A 198 16.35 -3.38 15.83
N GLU A 199 16.88 -4.25 16.67
CA GLU A 199 17.63 -3.85 17.88
C GLU A 199 18.88 -3.01 17.57
N GLU A 200 19.57 -3.30 16.44
CA GLU A 200 20.72 -2.51 15.99
C GLU A 200 20.34 -1.15 15.38
N ARG A 201 19.08 -0.96 15.02
CA ARG A 201 18.58 0.26 14.35
C ARG A 201 17.88 1.23 15.31
N GLU A 202 17.58 0.85 16.54
CA GLU A 202 17.07 1.71 17.62
C GLU A 202 18.20 2.49 18.29
#